data_4118429a6f0cf2e4c74857c1dd5a7774
#
_entry.id   4118429a6f0cf2e4c74857c1dd5a7774
#
_cell.length_a   1.000
_cell.length_b   1.000
_cell.length_c   1.000
_cell.angle_alpha   90.00
_cell.angle_beta   90.00
_cell.angle_gamma   90.00
#
_symmetry.space_group_name_H-M   'P 1'
#
loop_
_entity.id
_entity.type
_entity.pdbx_description
1 polymer ?
#
loop_
_entity_poly.entity_id
_entity_poly.type
_entity_poly.pdbx_seq_one_letter_code
_entity_poly.pdbx_strand_id
1 'polypeptide(L)'
;VLKRLRFPQAGFPIMTANTPFSRGAITPDMRAILSGRRMRRLRQTDWSRRLVRETRLSVDDLIWPIFVIDGVGVRTPIASMPGVERLSVDEAVRDAAEAAALGIPAIALFPYTDPTRRDENGSEALSPDNLICRALRAIKTAVPDIGLMTDVALDPYTSHGHDGLLEGDVILNDETVAVLCEQALNQARAGADIIGPSDMMDGRVGAIRTALDDAGFEHVQIMAYSAKYASAFYGPFRDAIGTNKTLRGDKRTYQMDPGNSDEAIQEAELDLAEGADMIMVKPGMPYLDILRRLKDEFQVPTFAYQVSGEYAMIMAATRNGWLDGERAMMESLLAFKRAGADGILTYFARDVARKLKG
;
A
#
# COMPACT_ATOMS: atom_id res chain seq x y z
N VAL A 1 -33.65 7.91 4.08
CA VAL A 1 -34.46 9.06 3.56
C VAL A 1 -33.89 10.33 4.19
N LEU A 2 -32.83 10.90 3.62
CA LEU A 2 -32.29 12.20 4.03
C LEU A 2 -33.15 13.31 3.48
N LYS A 3 -33.92 13.97 4.34
CA LYS A 3 -34.60 15.23 3.99
C LYS A 3 -33.54 16.30 3.68
N ARG A 4 -33.40 16.68 2.41
CA ARG A 4 -32.64 17.86 2.01
C ARG A 4 -33.23 19.08 2.66
N LEU A 5 -32.52 19.70 3.59
CA LEU A 5 -32.84 21.03 4.11
C LEU A 5 -32.72 22.03 2.94
N ARG A 6 -33.82 22.56 2.44
CA ARG A 6 -33.82 23.67 1.49
C ARG A 6 -33.49 24.94 2.26
N PHE A 7 -32.36 25.55 1.97
CA PHE A 7 -32.03 26.90 2.42
C PHE A 7 -32.73 27.88 1.46
N PRO A 8 -33.32 29.00 1.95
CA PRO A 8 -33.82 30.02 1.10
C PRO A 8 -32.67 30.63 0.27
N GLN A 9 -32.85 30.73 -1.04
CA GLN A 9 -31.94 31.44 -1.94
C GLN A 9 -32.06 32.94 -1.67
N ALA A 10 -31.27 33.48 -0.74
CA ALA A 10 -31.03 34.91 -0.67
C ALA A 10 -30.06 35.24 -1.81
N GLY A 11 -30.51 35.99 -2.81
CA GLY A 11 -29.66 36.46 -3.89
C GLY A 11 -28.49 37.28 -3.33
N PHE A 12 -27.27 36.85 -3.60
CA PHE A 12 -26.08 37.61 -3.26
C PHE A 12 -25.98 38.81 -4.19
N PRO A 13 -25.79 40.05 -3.67
CA PRO A 13 -25.45 41.18 -4.52
C PRO A 13 -24.09 40.93 -5.18
N ILE A 14 -24.06 41.05 -6.51
CA ILE A 14 -22.84 40.99 -7.29
C ILE A 14 -21.99 42.22 -6.91
N MET A 15 -20.91 42.01 -6.18
CA MET A 15 -19.94 43.06 -5.90
C MET A 15 -19.20 43.41 -7.19
N THR A 16 -19.34 44.63 -7.69
CA THR A 16 -18.55 45.18 -8.78
C THR A 16 -17.13 45.50 -8.30
N ALA A 17 -16.14 45.19 -9.13
CA ALA A 17 -14.72 45.08 -8.83
C ALA A 17 -13.96 46.39 -8.51
N ASN A 18 -14.57 47.44 -7.97
CA ASN A 18 -13.91 48.74 -7.76
C ASN A 18 -14.23 49.45 -6.43
N THR A 19 -14.40 48.70 -5.35
CA THR A 19 -14.50 49.33 -4.03
C THR A 19 -13.22 49.11 -3.26
N PRO A 20 -12.48 50.12 -2.79
CA PRO A 20 -11.29 49.93 -1.98
C PRO A 20 -11.72 49.25 -0.67
N PHE A 21 -10.97 48.22 -0.26
CA PHE A 21 -11.12 47.51 1.00
C PHE A 21 -10.87 48.50 2.16
N SER A 22 -11.90 49.27 2.54
CA SER A 22 -11.88 49.93 3.82
C SER A 22 -12.18 48.84 4.88
N ARG A 23 -11.50 48.87 6.02
CA ARG A 23 -11.88 48.06 7.21
C ARG A 23 -13.21 48.56 7.71
N GLY A 24 -14.24 48.38 6.90
CA GLY A 24 -15.63 48.85 7.17
C GLY A 24 -16.22 48.10 8.35
N ALA A 25 -17.00 48.85 9.12
CA ALA A 25 -17.80 48.29 10.20
C ALA A 25 -18.76 47.21 9.65
N ILE A 26 -18.78 46.05 10.33
CA ILE A 26 -19.71 44.94 10.00
C ILE A 26 -21.14 45.47 10.12
N THR A 27 -21.88 45.52 9.04
CA THR A 27 -23.30 45.97 9.05
C THR A 27 -24.15 45.00 9.84
N PRO A 28 -25.36 45.46 10.36
CA PRO A 28 -26.29 44.57 11.03
C PRO A 28 -26.69 43.34 10.18
N ASP A 29 -26.86 43.49 8.87
CA ASP A 29 -27.14 42.38 7.96
C ASP A 29 -25.98 41.41 7.86
N MET A 30 -24.73 41.89 7.78
CA MET A 30 -23.56 41.04 7.84
C MET A 30 -23.47 40.33 9.20
N ARG A 31 -23.83 40.97 10.32
CA ARG A 31 -23.90 40.32 11.64
C ARG A 31 -24.94 39.20 11.67
N ALA A 32 -26.11 39.41 11.07
CA ALA A 32 -27.16 38.40 10.96
C ALA A 32 -26.69 37.18 10.16
N ILE A 33 -26.05 37.39 9.00
CA ILE A 33 -25.44 36.32 8.18
C ILE A 33 -24.34 35.61 8.94
N LEU A 34 -23.47 36.35 9.65
CA LEU A 34 -22.34 35.81 10.40
C LEU A 34 -22.69 35.23 11.78
N SER A 35 -23.92 35.51 12.30
CA SER A 35 -24.37 34.98 13.60
C SER A 35 -24.72 33.51 13.56
N GLY A 36 -24.91 32.90 12.35
CA GLY A 36 -25.20 31.51 12.14
C GLY A 36 -24.00 30.57 12.43
N ARG A 37 -23.87 29.51 11.67
CA ARG A 37 -22.83 28.53 11.81
C ARG A 37 -21.45 29.07 11.40
N ARG A 38 -20.54 29.21 12.33
CA ARG A 38 -19.15 29.65 12.08
C ARG A 38 -18.19 28.50 12.20
N MET A 39 -17.74 27.95 11.08
CA MET A 39 -16.82 26.79 11.02
C MET A 39 -15.47 27.07 11.72
N ARG A 40 -15.01 28.32 11.76
CA ARG A 40 -13.75 28.70 12.45
C ARG A 40 -13.78 28.52 13.96
N ARG A 41 -14.97 28.45 14.61
CA ARG A 41 -15.07 28.24 16.06
C ARG A 41 -14.33 26.98 16.51
N LEU A 42 -14.50 25.89 15.78
CA LEU A 42 -13.89 24.58 16.08
C LEU A 42 -12.40 24.50 15.73
N ARG A 43 -11.83 25.52 15.06
CA ARG A 43 -10.42 25.57 14.65
C ARG A 43 -9.54 26.42 15.56
N GLN A 44 -10.09 27.17 16.51
CA GLN A 44 -9.39 28.21 17.27
C GLN A 44 -8.32 27.64 18.20
N THR A 45 -8.58 26.53 18.84
CA THR A 45 -7.70 25.94 19.86
C THR A 45 -7.34 24.49 19.50
N ASP A 46 -6.20 24.02 20.02
CA ASP A 46 -5.74 22.66 19.73
C ASP A 46 -6.70 21.61 20.31
N TRP A 47 -7.15 21.76 21.55
CA TRP A 47 -8.10 20.81 22.16
C TRP A 47 -9.40 20.71 21.35
N SER A 48 -9.89 21.83 20.82
CA SER A 48 -11.11 21.84 19.99
C SER A 48 -10.90 21.08 18.68
N ARG A 49 -9.76 21.34 17.99
CA ARG A 49 -9.41 20.59 16.76
C ARG A 49 -9.28 19.09 17.02
N ARG A 50 -8.65 18.71 18.13
CA ARG A 50 -8.52 17.29 18.54
C ARG A 50 -9.86 16.64 18.83
N LEU A 51 -10.76 17.39 19.51
CA LEU A 51 -12.09 16.90 19.90
C LEU A 51 -12.96 16.54 18.68
N VAL A 52 -12.92 17.40 17.63
CA VAL A 52 -13.77 17.24 16.44
C VAL A 52 -13.07 16.52 15.29
N ARG A 53 -11.89 15.95 15.52
CA ARG A 53 -11.15 15.22 14.48
C ARG A 53 -11.87 13.91 14.16
N GLU A 54 -12.25 13.76 12.89
CA GLU A 54 -13.01 12.61 12.40
C GLU A 54 -12.12 11.39 12.15
N THR A 55 -10.89 11.62 11.68
CA THR A 55 -9.96 10.56 11.27
C THR A 55 -8.71 10.57 12.15
N ARG A 56 -8.28 9.39 12.56
CA ARG A 56 -7.06 9.19 13.34
C ARG A 56 -6.20 8.14 12.66
N LEU A 57 -4.89 8.25 12.83
CA LEU A 57 -3.91 7.25 12.49
C LEU A 57 -3.42 6.59 13.78
N SER A 58 -3.38 5.26 13.81
CA SER A 58 -2.81 4.46 14.89
C SER A 58 -1.67 3.58 14.37
N VAL A 59 -0.94 2.95 15.27
CA VAL A 59 0.09 1.98 14.89
C VAL A 59 -0.54 0.74 14.26
N ASP A 60 -1.77 0.38 14.66
CA ASP A 60 -2.52 -0.76 14.14
C ASP A 60 -2.89 -0.61 12.66
N ASP A 61 -2.79 0.61 12.12
CA ASP A 61 -3.04 0.87 10.70
C ASP A 61 -1.84 0.58 9.79
N LEU A 62 -0.68 0.19 10.34
CA LEU A 62 0.59 0.13 9.61
C LEU A 62 1.00 -1.29 9.28
N ILE A 63 1.42 -1.51 8.02
CA ILE A 63 2.16 -2.69 7.59
C ILE A 63 3.53 -2.20 7.09
N TRP A 64 4.62 -2.81 7.60
CA TRP A 64 5.97 -2.37 7.25
C TRP A 64 6.60 -3.26 6.17
N PRO A 65 6.81 -2.75 4.92
CA PRO A 65 7.51 -3.47 3.86
C PRO A 65 9.01 -3.58 4.15
N ILE A 66 9.55 -4.79 4.07
CA ILE A 66 10.97 -5.12 4.29
C ILE A 66 11.54 -5.84 3.07
N PHE A 67 12.71 -5.40 2.60
CA PHE A 67 13.44 -6.08 1.53
C PHE A 67 14.47 -7.04 2.11
N VAL A 68 14.43 -8.29 1.66
CA VAL A 68 15.33 -9.34 2.13
C VAL A 68 16.37 -9.65 1.05
N ILE A 69 17.63 -9.89 1.46
CA ILE A 69 18.78 -10.26 0.61
C ILE A 69 19.52 -11.43 1.23
N ASP A 70 20.23 -12.21 0.41
CA ASP A 70 21.14 -13.25 0.90
C ASP A 70 22.35 -12.65 1.66
N GLY A 71 22.83 -13.36 2.67
CA GLY A 71 23.97 -12.97 3.50
C GLY A 71 23.73 -13.20 4.98
N VAL A 72 24.68 -12.73 5.79
CA VAL A 72 24.64 -12.74 7.27
C VAL A 72 25.17 -11.40 7.77
N GLY A 73 24.41 -10.70 8.62
CA GLY A 73 24.75 -9.38 9.15
C GLY A 73 24.75 -8.28 8.08
N VAL A 74 24.03 -8.48 6.97
CA VAL A 74 24.05 -7.56 5.82
C VAL A 74 22.90 -6.56 5.93
N ARG A 75 23.27 -5.27 5.85
CA ARG A 75 22.36 -4.14 5.62
C ARG A 75 22.87 -3.32 4.45
N THR A 76 22.16 -3.33 3.33
CA THR A 76 22.56 -2.62 2.11
C THR A 76 21.57 -1.50 1.81
N PRO A 77 21.96 -0.22 1.90
CA PRO A 77 21.08 0.90 1.59
C PRO A 77 20.59 0.86 0.14
N ILE A 78 19.33 1.24 -0.06
CA ILE A 78 18.71 1.40 -1.37
C ILE A 78 18.84 2.87 -1.76
N ALA A 79 19.66 3.17 -2.78
CA ALA A 79 20.02 4.55 -3.15
C ALA A 79 18.79 5.43 -3.47
N SER A 80 17.81 4.85 -4.15
CA SER A 80 16.56 5.53 -4.53
C SER A 80 15.53 5.64 -3.41
N MET A 81 15.77 4.97 -2.26
CA MET A 81 14.86 4.97 -1.09
C MET A 81 15.63 5.29 0.20
N PRO A 82 15.94 6.57 0.47
CA PRO A 82 16.74 6.97 1.62
C PRO A 82 16.20 6.47 2.96
N GLY A 83 17.02 5.74 3.71
CA GLY A 83 16.64 5.16 5.00
C GLY A 83 16.01 3.76 4.91
N VAL A 84 15.81 3.23 3.70
CA VAL A 84 15.37 1.85 3.46
C VAL A 84 16.58 1.01 3.02
N GLU A 85 16.65 -0.21 3.53
CA GLU A 85 17.77 -1.14 3.31
C GLU A 85 17.26 -2.50 2.84
N ARG A 86 18.12 -3.25 2.13
CA ARG A 86 17.97 -4.69 1.97
C ARG A 86 18.65 -5.36 3.13
N LEU A 87 17.99 -6.32 3.76
CA LEU A 87 18.40 -6.95 5.00
C LEU A 87 18.66 -8.44 4.78
N SER A 88 19.76 -8.97 5.30
CA SER A 88 19.89 -10.43 5.42
C SER A 88 18.82 -10.98 6.38
N VAL A 89 18.55 -12.28 6.34
CA VAL A 89 17.50 -12.93 7.12
C VAL A 89 17.63 -12.64 8.62
N ASP A 90 18.84 -12.70 9.17
CA ASP A 90 19.12 -12.39 10.58
C ASP A 90 18.85 -10.91 10.94
N GLU A 91 19.13 -9.99 10.02
CA GLU A 91 18.81 -8.58 10.20
C GLU A 91 17.29 -8.30 10.04
N ALA A 92 16.63 -9.01 9.11
CA ALA A 92 15.16 -8.93 8.99
C ALA A 92 14.45 -9.44 10.24
N VAL A 93 14.96 -10.46 10.92
CA VAL A 93 14.48 -10.91 12.25
C VAL A 93 14.60 -9.80 13.29
N ARG A 94 15.70 -9.05 13.31
CA ARG A 94 15.88 -7.92 14.24
C ARG A 94 14.86 -6.80 13.98
N ASP A 95 14.67 -6.46 12.70
CA ASP A 95 13.70 -5.42 12.32
C ASP A 95 12.25 -5.89 12.58
N ALA A 96 11.94 -7.17 12.42
CA ALA A 96 10.64 -7.75 12.81
C ALA A 96 10.41 -7.67 14.32
N ALA A 97 11.43 -7.94 15.15
CA ALA A 97 11.34 -7.78 16.59
C ALA A 97 11.15 -6.30 17.00
N GLU A 98 11.80 -5.37 16.31
CA GLU A 98 11.57 -3.93 16.50
C GLU A 98 10.14 -3.54 16.12
N ALA A 99 9.62 -4.03 14.97
CA ALA A 99 8.25 -3.78 14.53
C ALA A 99 7.23 -4.23 15.58
N ALA A 100 7.36 -5.45 16.10
CA ALA A 100 6.52 -5.98 17.16
C ALA A 100 6.63 -5.14 18.45
N ALA A 101 7.84 -4.76 18.86
CA ALA A 101 8.07 -3.89 20.02
C ALA A 101 7.46 -2.50 19.84
N LEU A 102 7.37 -2.00 18.60
CA LEU A 102 6.67 -0.76 18.27
C LEU A 102 5.14 -0.92 18.18
N GLY A 103 4.63 -2.14 18.20
CA GLY A 103 3.21 -2.47 18.07
C GLY A 103 2.70 -2.47 16.63
N ILE A 104 3.59 -2.51 15.63
CA ILE A 104 3.21 -2.69 14.22
C ILE A 104 2.67 -4.11 14.07
N PRO A 105 1.42 -4.29 13.57
CA PRO A 105 0.77 -5.60 13.58
C PRO A 105 1.34 -6.58 12.55
N ALA A 106 1.85 -6.07 11.42
CA ALA A 106 2.35 -6.92 10.34
C ALA A 106 3.51 -6.30 9.57
N ILE A 107 4.35 -7.17 8.99
CA ILE A 107 5.37 -6.81 8.01
C ILE A 107 5.11 -7.50 6.68
N ALA A 108 5.53 -6.87 5.58
CA ALA A 108 5.43 -7.43 4.24
C ALA A 108 6.83 -7.68 3.67
N LEU A 109 7.12 -8.92 3.23
CA LEU A 109 8.46 -9.34 2.82
C LEU A 109 8.60 -9.35 1.29
N PHE A 110 9.67 -8.72 0.79
CA PHE A 110 10.00 -8.66 -0.63
C PHE A 110 11.45 -9.12 -0.85
N PRO A 111 11.72 -10.07 -1.77
CA PRO A 111 13.08 -10.59 -1.96
C PRO A 111 13.88 -9.73 -2.94
N TYR A 112 15.17 -9.62 -2.66
CA TYR A 112 16.18 -9.33 -3.67
C TYR A 112 16.82 -10.66 -4.07
N THR A 113 16.29 -11.28 -5.12
CA THR A 113 16.83 -12.54 -5.64
C THR A 113 18.12 -12.29 -6.40
N ASP A 114 19.16 -13.08 -6.10
CA ASP A 114 20.43 -13.02 -6.85
C ASP A 114 20.16 -13.22 -8.35
N PRO A 115 20.68 -12.36 -9.24
CA PRO A 115 20.47 -12.48 -10.68
C PRO A 115 20.84 -13.86 -11.26
N THR A 116 21.79 -14.58 -10.64
CA THR A 116 22.20 -15.93 -11.07
C THR A 116 21.16 -17.02 -10.79
N ARG A 117 20.18 -16.72 -9.94
CA ARG A 117 19.05 -17.62 -9.61
C ARG A 117 17.78 -17.28 -10.37
N ARG A 118 17.80 -16.23 -11.19
CA ARG A 118 16.65 -15.82 -12.03
C ARG A 118 16.71 -16.54 -13.34
N ASP A 119 15.59 -17.11 -13.76
CA ASP A 119 15.43 -17.74 -15.06
C ASP A 119 14.14 -17.27 -15.76
N GLU A 120 13.85 -17.77 -16.95
CA GLU A 120 12.65 -17.37 -17.70
C GLU A 120 11.35 -17.87 -17.07
N ASN A 121 11.42 -18.93 -16.25
CA ASN A 121 10.26 -19.55 -15.61
C ASN A 121 10.05 -19.10 -14.15
N GLY A 122 10.95 -18.27 -13.59
CA GLY A 122 10.87 -17.88 -12.19
C GLY A 122 11.02 -19.05 -11.21
N SER A 123 11.78 -20.09 -11.57
CA SER A 123 11.85 -21.39 -10.87
C SER A 123 12.24 -21.26 -9.39
N GLU A 124 13.03 -20.24 -9.02
CA GLU A 124 13.40 -19.97 -7.62
C GLU A 124 12.17 -19.69 -6.73
N ALA A 125 11.07 -19.16 -7.29
CA ALA A 125 9.81 -18.95 -6.54
C ALA A 125 9.24 -20.27 -5.99
N LEU A 126 9.50 -21.37 -6.69
CA LEU A 126 8.99 -22.71 -6.34
C LEU A 126 9.92 -23.48 -5.40
N SER A 127 11.12 -22.96 -5.12
CA SER A 127 12.02 -23.58 -4.15
C SER A 127 11.47 -23.43 -2.73
N PRO A 128 11.29 -24.52 -1.95
CA PRO A 128 10.84 -24.44 -0.57
C PRO A 128 11.84 -23.75 0.36
N ASP A 129 13.10 -23.62 -0.09
CA ASP A 129 14.19 -22.96 0.63
C ASP A 129 14.63 -21.64 -0.01
N ASN A 130 13.78 -21.04 -0.85
CA ASN A 130 14.05 -19.71 -1.36
C ASN A 130 14.18 -18.68 -0.23
N LEU A 131 14.68 -17.50 -0.56
CA LEU A 131 15.01 -16.47 0.41
C LEU A 131 13.81 -16.07 1.28
N ILE A 132 12.59 -15.95 0.68
CA ILE A 132 11.39 -15.58 1.42
C ILE A 132 10.95 -16.69 2.37
N CYS A 133 10.96 -17.96 1.94
CA CYS A 133 10.60 -19.09 2.80
C CYS A 133 11.56 -19.21 3.98
N ARG A 134 12.87 -18.96 3.77
CA ARG A 134 13.84 -18.92 4.87
C ARG A 134 13.59 -17.77 5.85
N ALA A 135 13.27 -16.58 5.33
CA ALA A 135 12.95 -15.41 6.15
C ALA A 135 11.67 -15.63 6.98
N LEU A 136 10.60 -16.17 6.37
CA LEU A 136 9.36 -16.51 7.06
C LEU A 136 9.60 -17.43 8.25
N ARG A 137 10.27 -18.57 8.03
CA ARG A 137 10.57 -19.53 9.11
C ARG A 137 11.39 -18.91 10.25
N ALA A 138 12.41 -18.11 9.89
CA ALA A 138 13.27 -17.48 10.89
C ALA A 138 12.51 -16.43 11.71
N ILE A 139 11.69 -15.59 11.06
CA ILE A 139 10.93 -14.56 11.75
C ILE A 139 9.82 -15.19 12.60
N LYS A 140 9.05 -16.17 12.08
CA LYS A 140 8.02 -16.87 12.87
C LYS A 140 8.59 -17.55 14.11
N THR A 141 9.79 -18.10 14.01
CA THR A 141 10.47 -18.71 15.17
C THR A 141 10.85 -17.68 16.23
N ALA A 142 11.33 -16.51 15.81
CA ALA A 142 11.84 -15.47 16.74
C ALA A 142 10.76 -14.51 17.25
N VAL A 143 9.75 -14.22 16.43
CA VAL A 143 8.69 -13.22 16.68
C VAL A 143 7.34 -13.81 16.23
N PRO A 144 6.80 -14.82 16.94
CA PRO A 144 5.64 -15.59 16.49
C PRO A 144 4.35 -14.77 16.34
N ASP A 145 4.21 -13.68 17.10
CA ASP A 145 2.99 -12.88 17.18
C ASP A 145 2.88 -11.77 16.12
N ILE A 146 3.92 -11.56 15.29
CA ILE A 146 3.83 -10.57 14.21
C ILE A 146 3.22 -11.21 12.96
N GLY A 147 2.28 -10.51 12.31
CA GLY A 147 1.71 -10.93 11.03
C GLY A 147 2.76 -10.88 9.91
N LEU A 148 2.87 -11.96 9.13
CA LEU A 148 3.79 -12.06 8.01
C LEU A 148 3.02 -12.08 6.69
N MET A 149 3.14 -11.01 5.92
CA MET A 149 2.61 -10.90 4.57
C MET A 149 3.72 -11.19 3.56
N THR A 150 3.39 -11.92 2.51
CA THR A 150 4.29 -12.17 1.37
C THR A 150 3.66 -11.72 0.07
N ASP A 151 4.51 -11.37 -0.89
CA ASP A 151 4.14 -11.06 -2.25
C ASP A 151 4.10 -12.34 -3.09
N VAL A 152 3.03 -12.55 -3.87
CA VAL A 152 2.93 -13.63 -4.84
C VAL A 152 2.91 -13.02 -6.23
N ALA A 153 4.06 -13.08 -6.87
CA ALA A 153 4.35 -12.62 -8.23
C ALA A 153 5.73 -13.13 -8.63
N LEU A 154 6.01 -13.21 -9.93
CA LEU A 154 7.25 -13.81 -10.42
C LEU A 154 8.36 -12.80 -10.75
N ASP A 155 8.09 -11.49 -10.76
CA ASP A 155 9.06 -10.47 -11.17
C ASP A 155 10.38 -10.44 -10.36
N PRO A 156 10.45 -10.83 -9.06
CA PRO A 156 11.73 -10.97 -8.37
C PRO A 156 12.55 -12.19 -8.82
N TYR A 157 11.92 -13.15 -9.51
CA TYR A 157 12.48 -14.45 -9.84
C TYR A 157 12.70 -14.65 -11.33
N THR A 158 12.04 -13.85 -12.18
CA THR A 158 12.18 -13.96 -13.64
C THR A 158 13.36 -13.16 -14.16
N SER A 159 14.04 -13.68 -15.20
CA SER A 159 15.14 -13.00 -15.89
C SER A 159 14.66 -11.84 -16.77
N HIS A 160 13.38 -11.82 -17.16
CA HIS A 160 12.75 -10.77 -17.97
C HIS A 160 11.99 -9.72 -17.13
N GLY A 161 11.81 -9.91 -15.81
CA GLY A 161 11.25 -8.93 -14.89
C GLY A 161 9.74 -8.75 -14.93
N HIS A 162 9.00 -9.63 -15.59
CA HIS A 162 7.54 -9.67 -15.54
C HIS A 162 7.01 -10.49 -14.37
N ASP A 163 5.78 -10.17 -13.94
CA ASP A 163 5.10 -10.84 -12.81
C ASP A 163 4.58 -12.25 -13.20
N GLY A 164 4.54 -12.58 -14.50
CA GLY A 164 4.09 -13.86 -15.05
C GLY A 164 5.08 -14.48 -16.02
N LEU A 165 4.76 -15.68 -16.50
CA LEU A 165 5.50 -16.40 -17.53
C LEU A 165 5.39 -15.70 -18.88
N LEU A 166 6.47 -15.70 -19.65
CA LEU A 166 6.55 -14.98 -20.93
C LEU A 166 6.85 -15.95 -22.06
N GLU A 167 5.99 -15.97 -23.09
CA GLU A 167 6.27 -16.65 -24.37
C GLU A 167 6.31 -15.62 -25.51
N GLY A 168 7.50 -15.41 -26.08
CA GLY A 168 7.72 -14.30 -27.02
C GLY A 168 7.52 -12.96 -26.29
N ASP A 169 6.47 -12.21 -26.67
CA ASP A 169 6.07 -10.95 -26.04
C ASP A 169 4.71 -11.07 -25.29
N VAL A 170 4.20 -12.29 -25.11
CA VAL A 170 2.89 -12.56 -24.50
C VAL A 170 3.07 -13.09 -23.08
N ILE A 171 2.40 -12.47 -22.11
CA ILE A 171 2.29 -13.01 -20.74
C ILE A 171 1.22 -14.11 -20.75
N LEU A 172 1.61 -15.30 -20.32
CA LEU A 172 0.74 -16.47 -20.23
C LEU A 172 -0.05 -16.43 -18.93
N ASN A 173 -1.36 -16.20 -19.01
CA ASN A 173 -2.21 -16.06 -17.82
C ASN A 173 -2.33 -17.38 -17.03
N ASP A 174 -2.89 -18.40 -17.63
CA ASP A 174 -3.29 -19.63 -16.93
C ASP A 174 -2.08 -20.43 -16.43
N GLU A 175 -1.02 -20.49 -17.23
CA GLU A 175 0.24 -21.12 -16.83
C GLU A 175 0.90 -20.37 -15.67
N THR A 176 0.81 -19.04 -15.67
CA THR A 176 1.29 -18.23 -14.54
C THR A 176 0.50 -18.52 -13.28
N VAL A 177 -0.84 -18.56 -13.35
CA VAL A 177 -1.71 -18.84 -12.19
C VAL A 177 -1.34 -20.17 -11.54
N ALA A 178 -1.05 -21.21 -12.34
CA ALA A 178 -0.62 -22.51 -11.81
C ALA A 178 0.69 -22.40 -10.99
N VAL A 179 1.66 -21.60 -11.47
CA VAL A 179 2.94 -21.36 -10.77
C VAL A 179 2.71 -20.54 -9.50
N LEU A 180 1.83 -19.54 -9.53
CA LEU A 180 1.50 -18.70 -8.37
C LEU A 180 0.84 -19.50 -7.25
N CYS A 181 0.01 -20.51 -7.56
CA CYS A 181 -0.56 -21.42 -6.56
C CYS A 181 0.55 -22.17 -5.79
N GLU A 182 1.52 -22.72 -6.50
CA GLU A 182 2.66 -23.41 -5.85
C GLU A 182 3.54 -22.45 -5.05
N GLN A 183 3.77 -21.23 -5.53
CA GLN A 183 4.48 -20.19 -4.79
C GLN A 183 3.75 -19.87 -3.49
N ALA A 184 2.43 -19.65 -3.53
CA ALA A 184 1.60 -19.38 -2.36
C ALA A 184 1.64 -20.53 -1.35
N LEU A 185 1.53 -21.77 -1.81
CA LEU A 185 1.63 -22.96 -0.95
C LEU A 185 3.00 -23.05 -0.25
N ASN A 186 4.10 -22.78 -0.95
CA ASN A 186 5.43 -22.78 -0.35
C ASN A 186 5.57 -21.70 0.73
N GLN A 187 5.03 -20.52 0.49
CA GLN A 187 5.01 -19.43 1.47
C GLN A 187 4.14 -19.76 2.68
N ALA A 188 2.95 -20.33 2.48
CA ALA A 188 2.07 -20.78 3.56
C ALA A 188 2.75 -21.86 4.42
N ARG A 189 3.36 -22.89 3.81
CA ARG A 189 4.15 -23.92 4.50
C ARG A 189 5.34 -23.34 5.29
N ALA A 190 5.88 -22.22 4.83
CA ALA A 190 6.98 -21.51 5.51
C ALA A 190 6.52 -20.60 6.64
N GLY A 191 5.21 -20.37 6.81
CA GLY A 191 4.60 -19.61 7.90
C GLY A 191 4.10 -18.21 7.52
N ALA A 192 3.75 -17.97 6.26
CA ALA A 192 3.02 -16.76 5.88
C ALA A 192 1.61 -16.77 6.48
N ASP A 193 1.19 -15.64 7.03
CA ASP A 193 -0.18 -15.43 7.54
C ASP A 193 -1.07 -14.79 6.47
N ILE A 194 -0.48 -13.99 5.57
CA ILE A 194 -1.18 -13.25 4.52
C ILE A 194 -0.45 -13.48 3.20
N ILE A 195 -1.17 -13.98 2.21
CA ILE A 195 -0.73 -14.07 0.82
C ILE A 195 -1.23 -12.86 0.06
N GLY A 196 -0.32 -12.15 -0.61
CA GLY A 196 -0.60 -10.94 -1.39
C GLY A 196 -0.37 -11.15 -2.88
N PRO A 197 -1.34 -11.68 -3.66
CA PRO A 197 -1.18 -11.82 -5.10
C PRO A 197 -1.14 -10.44 -5.76
N SER A 198 0.03 -10.10 -6.31
CA SER A 198 0.30 -8.79 -6.92
C SER A 198 0.56 -8.84 -8.41
N ASP A 199 0.39 -10.00 -9.01
CA ASP A 199 0.71 -10.31 -10.40
C ASP A 199 -0.31 -9.76 -11.40
N MET A 200 -1.59 -9.62 -11.01
CA MET A 200 -2.73 -9.18 -11.83
C MET A 200 -3.15 -10.15 -12.94
N MET A 201 -2.92 -11.47 -12.76
CA MET A 201 -3.47 -12.48 -13.66
C MET A 201 -4.95 -12.74 -13.34
N ASP A 202 -5.75 -12.99 -14.38
CA ASP A 202 -7.18 -13.28 -14.22
C ASP A 202 -7.39 -14.60 -13.48
N GLY A 203 -8.29 -14.63 -12.48
CA GLY A 203 -8.67 -15.82 -11.73
C GLY A 203 -7.63 -16.31 -10.69
N ARG A 204 -6.54 -15.54 -10.49
CA ARG A 204 -5.45 -15.95 -9.57
C ARG A 204 -5.88 -16.05 -8.10
N VAL A 205 -6.78 -15.19 -7.65
CA VAL A 205 -7.23 -15.21 -6.25
C VAL A 205 -8.01 -16.49 -5.96
N GLY A 206 -8.96 -16.86 -6.83
CA GLY A 206 -9.75 -18.08 -6.68
C GLY A 206 -8.91 -19.35 -6.76
N ALA A 207 -7.96 -19.40 -7.67
CA ALA A 207 -7.05 -20.54 -7.80
C ALA A 207 -6.15 -20.68 -6.56
N ILE A 208 -5.56 -19.59 -6.06
CA ILE A 208 -4.73 -19.58 -4.84
C ILE A 208 -5.57 -19.96 -3.63
N ARG A 209 -6.80 -19.43 -3.46
CA ARG A 209 -7.68 -19.78 -2.36
C ARG A 209 -8.00 -21.26 -2.34
N THR A 210 -8.38 -21.82 -3.50
CA THR A 210 -8.64 -23.25 -3.63
C THR A 210 -7.41 -24.09 -3.28
N ALA A 211 -6.24 -23.72 -3.79
CA ALA A 211 -5.01 -24.45 -3.51
C ALA A 211 -4.63 -24.44 -2.01
N LEU A 212 -4.82 -23.30 -1.33
CA LEU A 212 -4.57 -23.17 0.10
C LEU A 212 -5.54 -24.02 0.91
N ASP A 213 -6.83 -23.97 0.60
CA ASP A 213 -7.87 -24.73 1.33
C ASP A 213 -7.68 -26.24 1.15
N ASP A 214 -7.42 -26.70 -0.07
CA ASP A 214 -7.15 -28.11 -0.37
C ASP A 214 -5.90 -28.66 0.35
N ALA A 215 -4.94 -27.77 0.65
CA ALA A 215 -3.73 -28.11 1.39
C ALA A 215 -3.83 -27.94 2.92
N GLY A 216 -5.00 -27.55 3.46
CA GLY A 216 -5.25 -27.37 4.90
C GLY A 216 -4.76 -26.02 5.44
N PHE A 217 -4.70 -24.99 4.59
CA PHE A 217 -4.31 -23.61 4.95
C PHE A 217 -5.49 -22.64 4.90
N GLU A 218 -6.69 -23.06 5.30
CA GLU A 218 -7.92 -22.25 5.29
C GLU A 218 -7.80 -20.98 6.16
N HIS A 219 -6.90 -20.98 7.13
CA HIS A 219 -6.65 -19.84 8.01
C HIS A 219 -5.69 -18.80 7.42
N VAL A 220 -5.00 -19.10 6.32
CA VAL A 220 -4.12 -18.12 5.64
C VAL A 220 -4.97 -17.13 4.86
N GLN A 221 -4.77 -15.86 5.15
CA GLN A 221 -5.54 -14.77 4.56
C GLN A 221 -5.03 -14.41 3.17
N ILE A 222 -5.91 -13.89 2.31
CA ILE A 222 -5.54 -13.32 1.01
C ILE A 222 -5.82 -11.83 1.02
N MET A 223 -4.76 -11.01 0.87
CA MET A 223 -4.85 -9.58 0.59
C MET A 223 -4.55 -9.34 -0.89
N ALA A 224 -5.61 -9.28 -1.69
CA ALA A 224 -5.47 -9.13 -3.13
C ALA A 224 -5.07 -7.71 -3.54
N TYR A 225 -4.11 -7.58 -4.43
CA TYR A 225 -3.78 -6.31 -5.09
C TYR A 225 -4.82 -6.03 -6.20
N SER A 226 -6.07 -5.84 -5.81
CA SER A 226 -7.22 -5.77 -6.73
C SER A 226 -7.17 -4.56 -7.66
N ALA A 227 -6.63 -3.43 -7.20
CA ALA A 227 -6.49 -2.22 -8.01
C ALA A 227 -5.01 -1.83 -8.12
N LYS A 228 -4.25 -2.58 -8.93
CA LYS A 228 -2.82 -2.30 -9.21
C LYS A 228 -2.66 -1.69 -10.59
N TYR A 229 -2.25 -0.42 -10.60
CA TYR A 229 -2.10 0.37 -11.82
C TYR A 229 -0.70 0.31 -12.41
N ALA A 230 -0.59 0.37 -13.75
CA ALA A 230 0.68 0.56 -14.44
C ALA A 230 1.20 1.97 -14.16
N SER A 231 2.16 2.10 -13.24
CA SER A 231 2.53 3.38 -12.65
C SER A 231 4.01 3.72 -12.79
N ALA A 232 4.28 5.02 -13.00
CA ALA A 232 5.63 5.58 -12.95
C ALA A 232 6.22 5.57 -11.52
N PHE A 233 5.39 5.47 -10.49
CA PHE A 233 5.82 5.49 -9.08
C PHE A 233 6.50 4.20 -8.60
N TYR A 234 6.66 3.18 -9.46
CA TYR A 234 7.36 1.93 -9.10
C TYR A 234 8.87 1.96 -9.31
N GLY A 235 9.44 3.04 -9.85
CA GLY A 235 10.87 3.12 -10.16
C GLY A 235 11.78 2.68 -9.01
N PRO A 236 11.68 3.28 -7.80
CA PRO A 236 12.54 2.90 -6.68
C PRO A 236 12.32 1.45 -6.18
N PHE A 237 11.12 0.87 -6.32
CA PHE A 237 10.88 -0.54 -5.98
C PHE A 237 11.66 -1.48 -6.91
N ARG A 238 11.71 -1.18 -8.21
CA ARG A 238 12.51 -1.97 -9.16
C ARG A 238 14.00 -1.93 -8.81
N ASP A 239 14.50 -0.79 -8.31
CA ASP A 239 15.84 -0.70 -7.75
C ASP A 239 15.98 -1.62 -6.52
N ALA A 240 15.02 -1.58 -5.60
CA ALA A 240 15.05 -2.36 -4.37
C ALA A 240 15.11 -3.87 -4.60
N ILE A 241 14.32 -4.40 -5.54
CA ILE A 241 14.32 -5.84 -5.90
C ILE A 241 15.31 -6.20 -7.01
N GLY A 242 16.03 -5.20 -7.57
CA GLY A 242 17.09 -5.42 -8.56
C GLY A 242 16.59 -5.73 -9.97
N THR A 243 15.38 -5.25 -10.36
CA THR A 243 14.80 -5.49 -11.69
C THR A 243 14.86 -4.27 -12.63
N ASN A 244 15.53 -3.19 -12.25
CA ASN A 244 15.63 -1.96 -13.03
C ASN A 244 16.13 -2.13 -14.46
N LYS A 245 16.96 -3.15 -14.71
CA LYS A 245 17.61 -3.40 -16.00
C LYS A 245 17.12 -4.64 -16.71
N THR A 246 16.17 -5.37 -16.12
CA THR A 246 15.71 -6.66 -16.62
C THR A 246 14.34 -6.61 -17.31
N LEU A 247 13.48 -5.64 -16.94
CA LEU A 247 12.14 -5.56 -17.48
C LEU A 247 12.17 -5.38 -19.01
N ARG A 248 11.60 -6.35 -19.74
CA ARG A 248 11.40 -6.31 -21.20
C ARG A 248 10.04 -5.65 -21.47
N GLY A 249 10.01 -4.56 -22.24
CA GLY A 249 8.76 -3.85 -22.54
C GLY A 249 8.18 -3.12 -21.32
N ASP A 250 6.87 -3.28 -21.10
CA ASP A 250 6.15 -2.70 -19.96
C ASP A 250 5.12 -3.70 -19.38
N LYS A 251 4.44 -3.34 -18.30
CA LYS A 251 3.47 -4.19 -17.59
C LYS A 251 2.00 -3.84 -17.91
N ARG A 252 1.73 -3.07 -18.99
CA ARG A 252 0.38 -2.55 -19.29
C ARG A 252 -0.57 -3.62 -19.82
N THR A 253 -0.07 -4.79 -20.19
CA THR A 253 -0.89 -5.90 -20.65
C THR A 253 -1.62 -6.63 -19.53
N TYR A 254 -1.26 -6.34 -18.25
CA TYR A 254 -1.89 -6.95 -17.08
C TYR A 254 -2.06 -5.98 -15.89
N GLN A 255 -1.33 -4.87 -15.82
CA GLN A 255 -1.60 -3.82 -14.83
C GLN A 255 -2.58 -2.79 -15.40
N MET A 256 -3.49 -2.30 -14.57
CA MET A 256 -4.57 -1.40 -14.96
C MET A 256 -4.08 -0.08 -15.55
N ASP A 257 -4.83 0.48 -16.49
CA ASP A 257 -4.57 1.81 -17.04
C ASP A 257 -4.82 2.89 -15.97
N PRO A 258 -3.88 3.83 -15.75
CA PRO A 258 -4.06 4.94 -14.80
C PRO A 258 -5.28 5.84 -15.05
N GLY A 259 -5.84 5.81 -16.26
CA GLY A 259 -7.04 6.57 -16.63
C GLY A 259 -8.35 5.91 -16.21
N ASN A 260 -8.32 4.65 -15.76
CA ASN A 260 -9.53 3.86 -15.49
C ASN A 260 -9.87 3.87 -13.98
N SER A 261 -11.12 4.09 -13.65
CA SER A 261 -11.61 4.03 -12.28
C SER A 261 -12.74 3.02 -12.08
N ASP A 262 -13.56 2.78 -13.11
CA ASP A 262 -14.66 1.81 -13.03
C ASP A 262 -14.16 0.37 -13.11
N GLU A 263 -13.08 0.14 -13.85
CA GLU A 263 -12.37 -1.13 -13.92
C GLU A 263 -11.92 -1.59 -12.52
N ALA A 264 -11.44 -0.69 -11.64
CA ALA A 264 -11.04 -1.03 -10.29
C ALA A 264 -12.18 -1.61 -9.44
N ILE A 265 -13.43 -1.19 -9.67
CA ILE A 265 -14.59 -1.76 -8.99
C ILE A 265 -14.82 -3.21 -9.48
N GLN A 266 -14.72 -3.44 -10.79
CA GLN A 266 -14.91 -4.77 -11.36
C GLN A 266 -13.82 -5.75 -10.92
N GLU A 267 -12.55 -5.33 -10.93
CA GLU A 267 -11.42 -6.13 -10.44
C GLU A 267 -11.59 -6.52 -8.96
N ALA A 268 -11.97 -5.56 -8.12
CA ALA A 268 -12.18 -5.83 -6.70
C ALA A 268 -13.41 -6.73 -6.45
N GLU A 269 -14.48 -6.58 -7.24
CA GLU A 269 -15.66 -7.45 -7.17
C GLU A 269 -15.30 -8.90 -7.51
N LEU A 270 -14.49 -9.11 -8.57
CA LEU A 270 -14.01 -10.42 -8.97
C LEU A 270 -13.11 -11.04 -7.89
N ASP A 271 -12.09 -10.31 -7.41
CA ASP A 271 -11.20 -10.80 -6.36
C ASP A 271 -11.95 -11.20 -5.08
N LEU A 272 -12.95 -10.41 -4.67
CA LEU A 272 -13.81 -10.73 -3.52
C LEU A 272 -14.68 -11.96 -3.76
N ALA A 273 -15.25 -12.10 -4.95
CA ALA A 273 -16.03 -13.29 -5.33
C ALA A 273 -15.16 -14.55 -5.39
N GLU A 274 -13.88 -14.41 -5.73
CA GLU A 274 -12.86 -15.45 -5.74
C GLU A 274 -12.32 -15.81 -4.34
N GLY A 275 -12.66 -15.07 -3.30
CA GLY A 275 -12.31 -15.39 -1.91
C GLY A 275 -11.19 -14.55 -1.32
N ALA A 276 -10.94 -13.34 -1.81
CA ALA A 276 -10.08 -12.39 -1.11
C ALA A 276 -10.69 -11.96 0.22
N ASP A 277 -9.90 -11.98 1.29
CA ASP A 277 -10.30 -11.48 2.63
C ASP A 277 -10.19 -9.96 2.71
N MET A 278 -9.24 -9.39 1.98
CA MET A 278 -8.87 -7.99 1.96
C MET A 278 -8.50 -7.56 0.55
N ILE A 279 -8.76 -6.30 0.23
CA ILE A 279 -8.41 -5.70 -1.07
C ILE A 279 -7.43 -4.54 -0.89
N MET A 280 -6.59 -4.30 -1.90
CA MET A 280 -5.56 -3.26 -1.85
C MET A 280 -5.52 -2.42 -3.12
N VAL A 281 -5.33 -1.11 -2.92
CA VAL A 281 -5.05 -0.13 -4.00
C VAL A 281 -3.55 0.16 -4.07
N LYS A 282 -2.95 0.04 -5.25
CA LYS A 282 -1.53 0.29 -5.49
C LYS A 282 -1.30 0.99 -6.85
N PRO A 283 -0.64 2.14 -6.90
CA PRO A 283 -0.19 3.02 -5.80
C PRO A 283 -1.32 3.60 -4.96
N GLY A 284 -0.98 4.21 -3.82
CA GLY A 284 -1.97 4.74 -2.88
C GLY A 284 -2.32 6.22 -3.09
N MET A 285 -1.37 7.17 -2.90
CA MET A 285 -1.65 8.61 -2.92
C MET A 285 -2.28 9.13 -4.21
N PRO A 286 -1.85 8.71 -5.42
CA PRO A 286 -2.47 9.16 -6.67
C PRO A 286 -3.87 8.58 -6.90
N TYR A 287 -4.29 7.58 -6.12
CA TYR A 287 -5.52 6.81 -6.29
C TYR A 287 -6.40 6.81 -5.02
N LEU A 288 -6.40 7.91 -4.26
CA LEU A 288 -7.28 8.07 -3.08
C LEU A 288 -8.77 8.07 -3.45
N ASP A 289 -9.11 8.49 -4.65
CA ASP A 289 -10.44 8.39 -5.22
C ASP A 289 -10.88 6.94 -5.42
N ILE A 290 -9.98 6.09 -5.93
CA ILE A 290 -10.22 4.65 -6.09
C ILE A 290 -10.40 3.99 -4.72
N LEU A 291 -9.49 4.28 -3.78
CA LEU A 291 -9.58 3.79 -2.41
C LEU A 291 -10.94 4.13 -1.77
N ARG A 292 -11.40 5.39 -1.95
CA ARG A 292 -12.69 5.82 -1.44
C ARG A 292 -13.85 5.10 -2.09
N ARG A 293 -13.81 4.92 -3.42
CA ARG A 293 -14.84 4.20 -4.17
C ARG A 293 -14.97 2.75 -3.74
N LEU A 294 -13.85 2.03 -3.64
CA LEU A 294 -13.83 0.62 -3.20
C LEU A 294 -14.37 0.48 -1.78
N LYS A 295 -13.95 1.38 -0.85
CA LYS A 295 -14.43 1.34 0.53
C LYS A 295 -15.93 1.63 0.64
N ASP A 296 -16.43 2.55 -0.16
CA ASP A 296 -17.89 2.89 -0.16
C ASP A 296 -18.72 1.76 -0.77
N GLU A 297 -18.21 1.11 -1.82
CA GLU A 297 -18.94 0.06 -2.53
C GLU A 297 -18.99 -1.24 -1.73
N PHE A 298 -17.83 -1.75 -1.31
CA PHE A 298 -17.74 -3.10 -0.76
C PHE A 298 -17.78 -3.17 0.77
N GLN A 299 -17.35 -2.13 1.48
CA GLN A 299 -17.28 -2.06 2.95
C GLN A 299 -16.47 -3.19 3.61
N VAL A 300 -15.57 -3.81 2.86
CA VAL A 300 -14.61 -4.82 3.34
C VAL A 300 -13.33 -4.16 3.85
N PRO A 301 -12.42 -4.91 4.50
CA PRO A 301 -11.08 -4.41 4.82
C PRO A 301 -10.34 -3.99 3.54
N THR A 302 -10.05 -2.68 3.44
CA THR A 302 -9.48 -2.05 2.24
C THR A 302 -8.15 -1.39 2.59
N PHE A 303 -7.10 -1.77 1.89
CA PHE A 303 -5.74 -1.33 2.14
C PHE A 303 -5.22 -0.44 1.03
N ALA A 304 -4.17 0.31 1.31
CA ALA A 304 -3.45 1.09 0.32
C ALA A 304 -1.95 0.89 0.47
N TYR A 305 -1.22 0.86 -0.63
CA TYR A 305 0.23 0.84 -0.61
C TYR A 305 0.77 2.22 -0.97
N GLN A 306 1.35 2.92 0.01
CA GLN A 306 2.21 4.07 -0.23
C GLN A 306 3.52 3.57 -0.82
N VAL A 307 3.60 3.56 -2.15
CA VAL A 307 4.70 2.89 -2.86
C VAL A 307 6.02 3.65 -2.81
N SER A 308 7.05 2.99 -3.26
CA SER A 308 8.44 3.49 -3.22
C SER A 308 8.65 4.86 -3.85
N GLY A 309 7.96 5.17 -4.97
CA GLY A 309 8.03 6.49 -5.60
C GLY A 309 7.35 7.58 -4.79
N GLU A 310 6.27 7.27 -4.11
CA GLU A 310 5.58 8.22 -3.21
C GLU A 310 6.47 8.53 -2.00
N TYR A 311 7.06 7.48 -1.40
CA TYR A 311 8.07 7.62 -0.34
C TYR A 311 9.26 8.46 -0.80
N ALA A 312 9.88 8.10 -1.92
CA ALA A 312 11.05 8.79 -2.46
C ALA A 312 10.77 10.26 -2.78
N MET A 313 9.58 10.59 -3.29
CA MET A 313 9.15 11.96 -3.59
C MET A 313 9.07 12.81 -2.31
N ILE A 314 8.47 12.29 -1.22
CA ILE A 314 8.42 12.97 0.07
C ILE A 314 9.83 13.15 0.64
N MET A 315 10.66 12.11 0.60
CA MET A 315 12.03 12.15 1.10
C MET A 315 12.92 13.12 0.31
N ALA A 316 12.77 13.18 -1.02
CA ALA A 316 13.50 14.12 -1.85
C ALA A 316 13.13 15.57 -1.53
N ALA A 317 11.85 15.90 -1.42
CA ALA A 317 11.38 17.23 -1.06
C ALA A 317 11.84 17.64 0.36
N THR A 318 11.82 16.70 1.30
CA THR A 318 12.32 16.89 2.66
C THR A 318 13.81 17.19 2.70
N ARG A 319 14.63 16.40 1.98
CA ARG A 319 16.09 16.61 1.92
C ARG A 319 16.49 17.93 1.31
N ASN A 320 15.71 18.45 0.37
CA ASN A 320 15.91 19.76 -0.23
C ASN A 320 15.35 20.91 0.63
N GLY A 321 14.76 20.64 1.78
CA GLY A 321 14.17 21.65 2.66
C GLY A 321 12.90 22.31 2.11
N TRP A 322 12.26 21.71 1.12
CA TRP A 322 11.03 22.25 0.50
C TRP A 322 9.77 21.88 1.29
N LEU A 323 9.81 20.76 2.00
CA LEU A 323 8.72 20.30 2.87
C LEU A 323 9.26 19.98 4.27
N ASP A 324 8.41 20.20 5.27
CA ASP A 324 8.56 19.60 6.60
C ASP A 324 8.25 18.11 6.47
N GLY A 325 9.30 17.29 6.51
CA GLY A 325 9.20 15.84 6.21
C GLY A 325 8.31 15.09 7.18
N GLU A 326 8.40 15.42 8.46
CA GLU A 326 7.59 14.76 9.48
C GLU A 326 6.09 15.08 9.30
N ARG A 327 5.78 16.34 9.05
CA ARG A 327 4.39 16.74 8.78
C ARG A 327 3.87 16.16 7.48
N ALA A 328 4.68 16.16 6.41
CA ALA A 328 4.29 15.60 5.12
C ALA A 328 4.03 14.08 5.22
N MET A 329 4.90 13.35 5.93
CA MET A 329 4.73 11.94 6.24
C MET A 329 3.40 11.68 6.94
N MET A 330 3.14 12.35 8.07
CA MET A 330 1.92 12.15 8.86
C MET A 330 0.66 12.56 8.09
N GLU A 331 0.72 13.66 7.33
CA GLU A 331 -0.43 14.14 6.53
C GLU A 331 -0.77 13.19 5.38
N SER A 332 0.24 12.63 4.71
CA SER A 332 0.05 11.65 3.64
C SER A 332 -0.66 10.38 4.15
N LEU A 333 -0.24 9.84 5.29
CA LEU A 333 -0.87 8.66 5.89
C LEU A 333 -2.29 8.96 6.41
N LEU A 334 -2.50 10.14 6.99
CA LEU A 334 -3.83 10.56 7.39
C LEU A 334 -4.78 10.74 6.18
N ALA A 335 -4.23 11.08 5.00
CA ALA A 335 -5.01 11.16 3.77
C ALA A 335 -5.56 9.79 3.34
N PHE A 336 -4.77 8.72 3.46
CA PHE A 336 -5.25 7.35 3.23
C PHE A 336 -6.38 6.97 4.18
N LYS A 337 -6.19 7.22 5.49
CA LYS A 337 -7.24 6.95 6.50
C LYS A 337 -8.52 7.72 6.20
N ARG A 338 -8.42 9.00 5.83
CA ARG A 338 -9.57 9.83 5.47
C ARG A 338 -10.26 9.32 4.20
N ALA A 339 -9.52 8.77 3.26
CA ALA A 339 -10.07 8.13 2.07
C ALA A 339 -10.72 6.76 2.35
N GLY A 340 -10.51 6.17 3.56
CA GLY A 340 -11.19 4.96 3.99
C GLY A 340 -10.29 3.74 4.13
N ALA A 341 -8.96 3.89 4.05
CA ALA A 341 -8.06 2.77 4.29
C ALA A 341 -8.21 2.23 5.72
N ASP A 342 -8.35 0.92 5.85
CA ASP A 342 -8.26 0.22 7.14
C ASP A 342 -6.80 0.08 7.57
N GLY A 343 -5.89 -0.20 6.61
CA GLY A 343 -4.46 -0.24 6.86
C GLY A 343 -3.64 0.27 5.66
N ILE A 344 -2.36 0.52 5.90
CA ILE A 344 -1.46 1.15 4.93
C ILE A 344 -0.11 0.44 4.94
N LEU A 345 0.29 -0.10 3.78
CA LEU A 345 1.67 -0.51 3.57
C LEU A 345 2.50 0.75 3.31
N THR A 346 3.51 1.00 4.15
CA THR A 346 4.36 2.19 4.01
C THR A 346 5.76 1.97 4.54
N TYR A 347 6.75 2.48 3.83
CA TYR A 347 8.16 2.48 4.27
C TYR A 347 8.40 3.43 5.45
N PHE A 348 7.44 4.32 5.74
CA PHE A 348 7.47 5.17 6.94
C PHE A 348 6.97 4.46 8.21
N ALA A 349 6.51 3.21 8.15
CA ALA A 349 5.83 2.54 9.26
C ALA A 349 6.61 2.61 10.57
N ARG A 350 7.93 2.34 10.54
CA ARG A 350 8.80 2.41 11.72
C ARG A 350 8.86 3.81 12.34
N ASP A 351 9.08 4.83 11.52
CA ASP A 351 9.23 6.21 11.99
C ASP A 351 7.90 6.75 12.53
N VAL A 352 6.80 6.40 11.86
CA VAL A 352 5.44 6.75 12.31
C VAL A 352 5.10 6.05 13.63
N ALA A 353 5.38 4.76 13.76
CA ALA A 353 5.12 4.01 14.98
C ALA A 353 5.90 4.58 16.18
N ARG A 354 7.18 4.93 15.99
CA ARG A 354 8.00 5.62 17.00
C ARG A 354 7.36 6.94 17.42
N LYS A 355 6.88 7.74 16.44
CA LYS A 355 6.24 9.03 16.73
C LYS A 355 4.89 8.89 17.42
N LEU A 356 4.10 7.88 17.12
CA LEU A 356 2.79 7.66 17.75
C LEU A 356 2.91 7.14 19.18
N LYS A 357 4.03 6.52 19.54
CA LYS A 357 4.32 6.03 20.90
C LYS A 357 4.89 7.10 21.84
N GLY A 358 5.62 8.04 21.34
CA GLY A 358 6.34 9.06 22.11
C GLY A 358 5.74 10.40 22.06
#